data_b0437ea61d7b4923ac62e7c64179a147
#
_entry.id   b0437ea61d7b4923ac62e7c64179a147
#
_cell.length_a   1.000
_cell.length_b   1.000
_cell.length_c   1.000
_cell.angle_alpha   90.00
_cell.angle_beta   90.00
_cell.angle_gamma   90.00
#
_symmetry.space_group_name_H-M   'P 1'
#
loop_
_entity.id
_entity.type
_entity.pdbx_description
1 polymer ?
#
loop_
_entity_poly.entity_id
_entity_poly.type
_entity_poly.pdbx_seq_one_letter_code
_entity_poly.pdbx_strand_id
1 'polypeptide(L)'
;YRELNDGCPILYGGQSSSGGHSFVLDGYDENGLVHVNWGWGGTDNGFFDIAELDGYNYGQDMVTVRMPNDPTFDSTYRSMWGFGHQLTATKSGSYIVLGTEGVYNIDVDDFTGKMGVMAQNTTTGEAELLALLGDESTFSAIGYLRGLKFNNAKVPFTSLPNGTYRIYLATMSERETEWQPIRSKEDVNNSYILVKNGSSATLRAENNSNWTTAIDNVPTVEKPADNRIYSIDGRYLGTDPSTLKKGIYIMNGKKFMK
;
A
#
# COMPACT_ATOMS: atom_id res chain seq x y z
N TYR A 1 -2.25 -8.05 -4.58
CA TYR A 1 -1.54 -9.05 -5.42
C TYR A 1 -0.95 -10.20 -4.59
N ARG A 2 -0.35 -9.93 -3.42
CA ARG A 2 0.26 -10.99 -2.58
C ARG A 2 -0.73 -12.13 -2.30
N GLU A 3 -1.91 -11.80 -1.81
CA GLU A 3 -2.95 -12.80 -1.51
C GLU A 3 -3.33 -13.61 -2.74
N LEU A 4 -3.53 -12.93 -3.87
CA LEU A 4 -3.89 -13.58 -5.13
C LEU A 4 -2.77 -14.46 -5.68
N ASN A 5 -1.50 -14.07 -5.49
CA ASN A 5 -0.34 -14.91 -5.82
C ASN A 5 -0.28 -16.20 -5.00
N ASP A 6 -0.66 -16.11 -3.73
CA ASP A 6 -0.72 -17.26 -2.83
C ASP A 6 -1.98 -18.12 -3.08
N GLY A 7 -2.83 -17.74 -4.03
CA GLY A 7 -4.06 -18.45 -4.37
C GLY A 7 -5.21 -18.15 -3.42
N CYS A 8 -5.13 -17.07 -2.66
CA CYS A 8 -6.16 -16.65 -1.71
C CYS A 8 -7.03 -15.55 -2.33
N PRO A 9 -8.31 -15.82 -2.65
CA PRO A 9 -9.24 -14.81 -3.07
C PRO A 9 -9.48 -13.75 -1.97
N ILE A 10 -9.81 -12.55 -2.38
CA ILE A 10 -10.01 -11.41 -1.49
C ILE A 10 -11.50 -11.02 -1.54
N LEU A 11 -12.17 -10.97 -0.40
CA LEU A 11 -13.45 -10.28 -0.31
C LEU A 11 -13.17 -8.78 -0.33
N TYR A 12 -13.69 -8.11 -1.32
CA TYR A 12 -13.45 -6.69 -1.55
C TYR A 12 -14.77 -5.92 -1.54
N GLY A 13 -14.74 -4.69 -1.11
CA GLY A 13 -15.90 -3.81 -1.07
C GLY A 13 -15.59 -2.42 -1.61
N GLY A 14 -16.61 -1.75 -2.08
CA GLY A 14 -16.53 -0.36 -2.52
C GLY A 14 -17.88 0.31 -2.54
N GLN A 15 -17.88 1.63 -2.60
CA GLN A 15 -19.04 2.48 -2.71
C GLN A 15 -19.05 3.13 -4.09
N SER A 16 -20.25 3.22 -4.67
CA SER A 16 -20.54 4.01 -5.87
C SER A 16 -21.55 5.11 -5.56
N SER A 17 -21.90 5.93 -6.54
CA SER A 17 -22.98 6.92 -6.40
C SER A 17 -24.35 6.31 -6.15
N SER A 18 -24.53 5.05 -6.44
CA SER A 18 -25.80 4.30 -6.30
C SER A 18 -25.85 3.37 -5.08
N GLY A 19 -24.75 3.20 -4.36
CA GLY A 19 -24.66 2.37 -3.16
C GLY A 19 -23.36 1.58 -3.07
N GLY A 20 -23.25 0.77 -2.01
CA GLY A 20 -22.12 -0.11 -1.77
C GLY A 20 -22.33 -1.51 -2.34
N HIS A 21 -21.24 -2.18 -2.67
CA HIS A 21 -21.26 -3.57 -3.11
C HIS A 21 -20.02 -4.30 -2.58
N SER A 22 -20.20 -5.59 -2.27
CA SER A 22 -19.08 -6.48 -1.91
C SER A 22 -18.97 -7.57 -2.96
N PHE A 23 -17.75 -7.84 -3.39
CA PHE A 23 -17.44 -8.76 -4.48
C PHE A 23 -16.10 -9.46 -4.20
N VAL A 24 -15.71 -10.40 -5.05
CA VAL A 24 -14.48 -11.17 -4.86
C VAL A 24 -13.47 -10.81 -5.93
N LEU A 25 -12.24 -10.53 -5.49
CA LEU A 25 -11.08 -10.51 -6.37
C LEU A 25 -10.45 -11.89 -6.31
N ASP A 26 -10.35 -12.58 -7.44
CA ASP A 26 -9.85 -13.95 -7.53
C ASP A 26 -8.68 -14.13 -8.51
N GLY A 27 -8.18 -13.04 -9.07
CA GLY A 27 -7.04 -13.03 -9.96
C GLY A 27 -6.60 -11.63 -10.38
N TYR A 28 -5.59 -11.58 -11.24
CA TYR A 28 -5.17 -10.37 -11.93
C TYR A 28 -4.46 -10.73 -13.23
N ASP A 29 -4.35 -9.78 -14.15
CA ASP A 29 -3.65 -9.94 -15.42
C ASP A 29 -2.23 -9.32 -15.39
N GLU A 30 -1.51 -9.45 -16.50
CA GLU A 30 -0.16 -8.92 -16.67
C GLU A 30 -0.10 -7.38 -16.68
N ASN A 31 -1.23 -6.70 -16.89
CA ASN A 31 -1.33 -5.24 -16.89
C ASN A 31 -1.69 -4.70 -15.49
N GLY A 32 -1.88 -5.59 -14.50
CA GLY A 32 -2.26 -5.23 -13.14
C GLY A 32 -3.77 -5.00 -12.97
N LEU A 33 -4.59 -5.36 -13.95
CA LEU A 33 -6.03 -5.36 -13.78
C LEU A 33 -6.45 -6.55 -12.92
N VAL A 34 -7.32 -6.31 -11.94
CA VAL A 34 -7.83 -7.37 -11.07
C VAL A 34 -9.04 -8.06 -11.71
N HIS A 35 -9.10 -9.39 -11.60
CA HIS A 35 -10.28 -10.13 -11.98
C HIS A 35 -11.32 -10.05 -10.86
N VAL A 36 -12.52 -9.58 -11.22
CA VAL A 36 -13.63 -9.36 -10.31
C VAL A 36 -14.73 -10.37 -10.58
N ASN A 37 -15.15 -11.08 -9.55
CA ASN A 37 -16.40 -11.81 -9.51
C ASN A 37 -17.42 -10.99 -8.72
N TRP A 38 -18.35 -10.38 -9.43
CA TRP A 38 -19.36 -9.50 -8.85
C TRP A 38 -20.42 -10.22 -8.01
N GLY A 39 -20.50 -11.54 -8.11
CA GLY A 39 -21.54 -12.31 -7.42
C GLY A 39 -22.90 -12.33 -8.14
N TRP A 40 -22.97 -11.85 -9.39
CA TRP A 40 -24.21 -11.76 -10.18
C TRP A 40 -24.40 -12.95 -11.12
N GLY A 41 -24.05 -14.15 -10.65
CA GLY A 41 -24.20 -15.36 -11.46
C GLY A 41 -23.25 -15.44 -12.65
N GLY A 42 -22.14 -14.72 -12.61
CA GLY A 42 -21.14 -14.63 -13.68
C GLY A 42 -21.37 -13.48 -14.65
N THR A 43 -22.44 -12.73 -14.52
CA THR A 43 -22.70 -11.54 -15.32
C THR A 43 -21.68 -10.46 -14.94
N ASP A 44 -21.12 -9.79 -15.95
CA ASP A 44 -20.18 -8.68 -15.88
C ASP A 44 -18.85 -9.01 -15.18
N ASN A 45 -18.58 -10.27 -14.83
CA ASN A 45 -17.26 -10.68 -14.35
C ASN A 45 -16.18 -10.35 -15.38
N GLY A 46 -15.02 -9.88 -14.92
CA GLY A 46 -13.95 -9.50 -15.83
C GLY A 46 -12.76 -8.85 -15.13
N PHE A 47 -11.92 -8.21 -15.91
CA PHE A 47 -10.73 -7.52 -15.44
C PHE A 47 -10.97 -6.01 -15.39
N PHE A 48 -10.70 -5.42 -14.23
CA PHE A 48 -10.96 -4.02 -13.94
C PHE A 48 -9.73 -3.36 -13.33
N ASP A 49 -9.58 -2.05 -13.56
CA ASP A 49 -8.66 -1.24 -12.78
C ASP A 49 -9.20 -1.13 -11.34
N ILE A 50 -8.36 -1.43 -10.36
CA ILE A 50 -8.75 -1.36 -8.94
C ILE A 50 -9.12 0.06 -8.50
N ALA A 51 -8.66 1.08 -9.21
CA ALA A 51 -9.02 2.47 -8.94
C ALA A 51 -10.42 2.85 -9.45
N GLU A 52 -11.00 2.09 -10.38
CA GLU A 52 -12.28 2.41 -11.01
C GLU A 52 -13.39 1.41 -10.66
N LEU A 53 -13.11 0.10 -10.70
CA LEU A 53 -14.01 -1.00 -10.31
C LEU A 53 -15.47 -0.77 -10.69
N ASP A 54 -15.72 -0.40 -11.93
CA ASP A 54 -17.07 -0.06 -12.44
C ASP A 54 -17.82 0.98 -11.59
N GLY A 55 -17.07 1.94 -11.06
CA GLY A 55 -17.59 3.03 -10.22
C GLY A 55 -17.62 2.77 -8.71
N TYR A 56 -17.30 1.54 -8.26
CA TYR A 56 -17.16 1.21 -6.82
C TYR A 56 -15.79 1.61 -6.28
N ASN A 57 -15.43 2.87 -6.47
CA ASN A 57 -14.08 3.40 -6.22
C ASN A 57 -13.97 4.30 -4.98
N TYR A 58 -15.03 4.37 -4.15
CA TYR A 58 -15.02 5.11 -2.89
C TYR A 58 -15.05 4.16 -1.70
N GLY A 59 -14.40 4.56 -0.59
CA GLY A 59 -14.46 3.80 0.66
C GLY A 59 -14.15 2.33 0.48
N GLN A 60 -13.16 2.04 -0.35
CA GLN A 60 -12.77 0.67 -0.65
C GLN A 60 -12.17 0.01 0.58
N ASP A 61 -12.56 -1.24 0.81
CA ASP A 61 -12.05 -2.09 1.86
C ASP A 61 -11.78 -3.51 1.34
N MET A 62 -11.04 -4.28 2.11
CA MET A 62 -10.79 -5.68 1.77
C MET A 62 -10.67 -6.54 3.04
N VAL A 63 -11.12 -7.78 2.90
CA VAL A 63 -10.92 -8.82 3.90
C VAL A 63 -10.18 -9.98 3.25
N THR A 64 -9.05 -10.34 3.84
CA THR A 64 -8.28 -11.52 3.44
C THR A 64 -8.53 -12.65 4.43
N VAL A 65 -8.66 -13.87 3.92
CA VAL A 65 -8.92 -15.06 4.74
C VAL A 65 -7.84 -16.09 4.47
N ARG A 66 -7.13 -16.47 5.52
CA ARG A 66 -6.13 -17.52 5.47
C ARG A 66 -6.54 -18.71 6.34
N MET A 67 -6.13 -19.90 5.94
CA MET A 67 -6.37 -21.07 6.75
C MET A 67 -5.47 -21.04 7.99
N PRO A 68 -5.97 -21.50 9.15
CA PRO A 68 -5.11 -21.71 10.31
C PRO A 68 -3.90 -22.60 9.93
N ASN A 69 -2.71 -22.20 10.36
CA ASN A 69 -1.44 -22.87 10.06
C ASN A 69 -0.97 -22.79 8.59
N ASP A 70 -1.46 -21.84 7.81
CA ASP A 70 -0.87 -21.53 6.51
C ASP A 70 0.58 -21.04 6.70
N PRO A 71 1.61 -21.77 6.21
CA PRO A 71 3.00 -21.38 6.41
C PRO A 71 3.40 -20.10 5.64
N THR A 72 2.57 -19.65 4.71
CA THR A 72 2.79 -18.44 3.94
C THR A 72 2.17 -17.22 4.59
N PHE A 73 1.36 -17.43 5.64
CA PHE A 73 0.69 -16.35 6.34
C PHE A 73 1.67 -15.60 7.24
N ASP A 74 1.91 -14.34 6.91
CA ASP A 74 2.61 -13.41 7.79
C ASP A 74 1.61 -12.84 8.80
N SER A 75 1.60 -13.41 10.01
CA SER A 75 0.77 -12.94 11.12
C SER A 75 1.34 -11.71 11.83
N THR A 76 2.42 -11.12 11.30
CA THR A 76 3.04 -9.94 11.90
C THR A 76 2.07 -8.77 11.82
N TYR A 77 1.69 -8.27 12.98
CA TYR A 77 0.88 -7.06 13.06
C TYR A 77 1.66 -5.86 12.51
N ARG A 78 1.00 -5.06 11.70
CA ARG A 78 1.52 -3.77 11.19
C ARG A 78 0.44 -2.72 11.32
N SER A 79 0.70 -1.73 12.15
CA SER A 79 -0.21 -0.61 12.31
C SER A 79 -0.42 0.13 10.98
N MET A 80 -1.64 0.56 10.74
CA MET A 80 -1.99 1.28 9.51
C MET A 80 -2.39 2.71 9.81
N TRP A 81 -1.58 3.63 9.33
CA TRP A 81 -1.85 5.05 9.39
C TRP A 81 -1.86 5.67 8.00
N GLY A 82 -2.69 6.67 7.80
CA GLY A 82 -2.82 7.36 6.53
C GLY A 82 -2.86 8.88 6.66
N PHE A 83 -2.34 9.58 5.65
CA PHE A 83 -2.49 11.01 5.53
C PHE A 83 -3.87 11.35 4.98
N GLY A 84 -4.60 12.22 5.68
CA GLY A 84 -5.78 12.89 5.14
C GLY A 84 -5.44 14.21 4.45
N HIS A 85 -4.29 14.80 4.80
CA HIS A 85 -3.77 16.06 4.28
C HIS A 85 -2.27 15.97 4.05
N GLN A 86 -1.73 16.81 3.19
CA GLN A 86 -0.31 16.81 2.86
C GLN A 86 0.58 17.00 4.08
N LEU A 87 1.72 16.31 4.09
CA LEU A 87 2.85 16.66 4.91
C LEU A 87 3.47 17.95 4.35
N THR A 88 3.70 18.93 5.21
CA THR A 88 4.42 20.14 4.88
C THR A 88 5.78 20.15 5.59
N ALA A 89 6.81 20.64 4.93
CA ALA A 89 8.11 20.81 5.55
C ALA A 89 8.86 22.01 4.98
N THR A 90 9.57 22.69 5.87
CA THR A 90 10.50 23.78 5.51
C THR A 90 11.80 23.60 6.26
N LYS A 91 12.90 24.04 5.66
CA LYS A 91 14.20 24.08 6.34
C LYS A 91 14.38 25.41 7.07
N SER A 92 14.73 25.35 8.36
CA SER A 92 15.04 26.52 9.18
C SER A 92 16.32 26.25 10.00
N GLY A 93 17.42 26.88 9.58
CA GLY A 93 18.74 26.62 10.19
C GLY A 93 19.12 25.15 10.10
N SER A 94 19.35 24.53 11.24
CA SER A 94 19.69 23.10 11.40
C SER A 94 18.48 22.19 11.61
N TYR A 95 17.26 22.71 11.38
CA TYR A 95 16.03 21.99 11.62
C TYR A 95 15.23 21.83 10.33
N ILE A 96 14.51 20.73 10.24
CA ILE A 96 13.33 20.58 9.40
C ILE A 96 12.14 20.93 10.29
N VAL A 97 11.28 21.82 9.80
CA VAL A 97 10.03 22.21 10.48
C VAL A 97 8.90 21.55 9.73
N LEU A 98 8.23 20.61 10.37
CA LEU A 98 7.19 19.77 9.79
C LEU A 98 5.80 20.17 10.30
N GLY A 99 4.79 19.95 9.47
CA GLY A 99 3.39 20.07 9.84
C GLY A 99 2.46 19.27 8.95
N THR A 100 1.30 18.92 9.49
CA THR A 100 0.19 18.34 8.74
C THR A 100 -1.14 18.67 9.42
N GLU A 101 -2.20 18.83 8.64
CA GLU A 101 -3.56 19.02 9.15
C GLU A 101 -4.24 17.69 9.51
N GLY A 102 -3.63 16.55 9.22
CA GLY A 102 -4.14 15.27 9.70
C GLY A 102 -3.43 14.03 9.19
N VAL A 103 -3.06 13.20 10.14
CA VAL A 103 -2.73 11.78 9.94
C VAL A 103 -3.65 10.97 10.83
N TYR A 104 -4.16 9.87 10.34
CA TYR A 104 -5.25 9.12 10.98
C TYR A 104 -4.88 7.65 11.12
N ASN A 105 -5.29 7.05 12.25
CA ASN A 105 -5.32 5.60 12.37
C ASN A 105 -6.42 5.07 11.42
N ILE A 106 -6.02 4.30 10.43
CA ILE A 106 -6.93 3.64 9.48
C ILE A 106 -7.01 2.13 9.72
N ASP A 107 -6.42 1.67 10.83
CA ASP A 107 -6.57 0.32 11.33
C ASP A 107 -7.90 0.18 12.10
N VAL A 108 -8.48 -1.01 12.10
CA VAL A 108 -9.68 -1.33 12.90
C VAL A 108 -9.37 -1.40 14.39
N ASP A 109 -8.12 -1.69 14.75
CA ASP A 109 -7.65 -1.73 16.12
C ASP A 109 -7.27 -0.33 16.64
N ASP A 110 -7.48 -0.11 17.95
CA ASP A 110 -6.96 1.07 18.61
C ASP A 110 -5.43 1.04 18.61
N PHE A 111 -4.84 2.15 18.19
CA PHE A 111 -3.39 2.29 18.18
C PHE A 111 -2.85 2.69 19.55
N THR A 112 -1.90 1.93 20.04
CA THR A 112 -1.01 2.31 21.15
C THR A 112 0.42 2.20 20.68
N GLY A 113 1.16 3.31 20.69
CA GLY A 113 2.51 3.33 20.14
C GLY A 113 3.09 4.73 19.99
N LYS A 114 4.08 4.87 19.14
CA LYS A 114 4.84 6.10 18.92
C LYS A 114 4.73 6.55 17.47
N MET A 115 4.87 7.85 17.25
CA MET A 115 5.04 8.44 15.92
C MET A 115 6.39 9.14 15.86
N GLY A 116 7.11 8.96 14.78
CA GLY A 116 8.43 9.53 14.57
C GLY A 116 8.64 10.10 13.18
N VAL A 117 9.65 10.95 13.09
CA VAL A 117 10.19 11.42 11.82
C VAL A 117 11.41 10.57 11.48
N MET A 118 11.36 9.93 10.33
CA MET A 118 12.39 9.04 9.82
C MET A 118 13.22 9.74 8.74
N ALA A 119 14.51 9.36 8.67
CA ALA A 119 15.37 9.68 7.54
C ALA A 119 15.86 8.38 6.90
N GLN A 120 15.45 8.12 5.68
CA GLN A 120 15.94 7.01 4.88
C GLN A 120 17.01 7.49 3.90
N ASN A 121 18.21 6.95 4.00
CA ASN A 121 19.24 7.19 3.00
C ASN A 121 18.79 6.60 1.65
N THR A 122 18.66 7.46 0.63
CA THR A 122 18.13 7.03 -0.68
C THR A 122 19.09 6.16 -1.48
N THR A 123 20.35 6.06 -1.06
CA THR A 123 21.35 5.23 -1.72
C THR A 123 21.45 3.85 -1.09
N THR A 124 21.47 3.77 0.26
CA THR A 124 21.60 2.49 0.99
C THR A 124 20.24 1.86 1.34
N GLY A 125 19.17 2.66 1.36
CA GLY A 125 17.86 2.23 1.83
C GLY A 125 17.71 2.19 3.35
N GLU A 126 18.78 2.37 4.10
CA GLU A 126 18.77 2.37 5.57
C GLU A 126 18.00 3.57 6.11
N ALA A 127 17.14 3.33 7.09
CA ALA A 127 16.33 4.34 7.74
C ALA A 127 16.68 4.47 9.23
N GLU A 128 16.75 5.70 9.71
CA GLU A 128 16.94 5.99 11.13
C GLU A 128 15.88 6.96 11.65
N LEU A 129 15.59 6.86 12.94
CA LEU A 129 14.69 7.78 13.63
C LEU A 129 15.44 9.10 13.92
N LEU A 130 14.93 10.21 13.38
CA LEU A 130 15.47 11.55 13.68
C LEU A 130 14.90 12.12 14.98
N ALA A 131 13.59 11.99 15.18
CA ALA A 131 12.90 12.49 16.35
C ALA A 131 11.57 11.80 16.56
N LEU A 132 11.14 11.65 17.80
CA LEU A 132 9.77 11.35 18.15
C LEU A 132 8.91 12.61 18.02
N LEU A 133 7.67 12.45 17.60
CA LEU A 133 6.66 13.50 17.60
C LEU A 133 5.82 13.39 18.89
N GLY A 134 5.70 14.50 19.59
CA GLY A 134 5.11 14.56 20.93
C GLY A 134 6.15 14.36 22.04
N ASP A 135 5.68 14.34 23.28
CA ASP A 135 6.51 13.94 24.41
C ASP A 135 6.91 12.47 24.22
N GLU A 136 7.97 12.02 24.89
CA GLU A 136 8.45 10.62 24.81
C GLU A 136 7.37 9.56 25.17
N SER A 137 6.16 10.05 25.45
CA SER A 137 4.99 9.25 25.77
C SER A 137 4.39 8.56 24.53
N THR A 138 3.98 7.35 24.75
CA THR A 138 3.16 6.57 23.85
C THR A 138 1.80 7.24 23.64
N PHE A 139 1.36 7.38 22.39
CA PHE A 139 -0.05 7.65 22.13
C PHE A 139 -0.85 6.39 22.49
N SER A 140 -1.92 6.53 23.25
CA SER A 140 -2.73 5.40 23.68
C SER A 140 -4.17 5.53 23.19
N ALA A 141 -4.76 4.40 22.83
CA ALA A 141 -6.16 4.26 22.47
C ALA A 141 -6.63 5.24 21.37
N ILE A 142 -5.83 5.42 20.30
CA ILE A 142 -6.26 6.19 19.14
C ILE A 142 -7.05 5.26 18.23
N GLY A 143 -8.39 5.36 18.31
CA GLY A 143 -9.32 4.53 17.58
C GLY A 143 -9.36 4.81 16.07
N TYR A 144 -10.10 3.97 15.36
CA TYR A 144 -10.33 4.08 13.92
C TYR A 144 -10.79 5.48 13.49
N LEU A 145 -10.17 6.03 12.45
CA LEU A 145 -10.36 7.40 11.93
C LEU A 145 -10.13 8.52 12.95
N ARG A 146 -9.51 8.22 14.09
CA ARG A 146 -8.97 9.25 14.98
C ARG A 146 -7.55 9.58 14.54
N GLY A 147 -7.18 10.83 14.68
CA GLY A 147 -5.92 11.29 14.11
C GLY A 147 -5.24 12.39 14.91
N LEU A 148 -4.09 12.73 14.42
CA LEU A 148 -3.23 13.78 14.95
C LEU A 148 -3.02 14.85 13.90
N LYS A 149 -2.94 16.08 14.37
CA LYS A 149 -2.46 17.23 13.60
C LYS A 149 -1.39 17.96 14.37
N PHE A 150 -0.43 18.51 13.68
CA PHE A 150 0.61 19.30 14.31
C PHE A 150 1.17 20.34 13.35
N ASN A 151 1.69 21.40 13.91
CA ASN A 151 2.36 22.47 13.19
C ASN A 151 3.70 22.77 13.88
N ASN A 152 4.69 23.17 13.12
CA ASN A 152 5.98 23.62 13.62
C ASN A 152 6.76 22.57 14.44
N ALA A 153 6.61 21.29 14.15
CA ALA A 153 7.46 20.25 14.73
C ALA A 153 8.90 20.43 14.22
N LYS A 154 9.81 20.84 15.13
CA LYS A 154 11.22 21.08 14.81
C LYS A 154 12.03 19.81 15.00
N VAL A 155 12.61 19.32 13.91
CA VAL A 155 13.40 18.10 13.88
C VAL A 155 14.83 18.43 13.48
N PRO A 156 15.83 18.20 14.33
CA PRO A 156 17.21 18.45 13.97
C PRO A 156 17.70 17.39 12.97
N PHE A 157 18.48 17.79 11.98
CA PHE A 157 19.10 16.88 11.02
C PHE A 157 20.64 16.89 11.06
N THR A 158 21.21 17.51 12.10
CA THR A 158 22.67 17.68 12.21
C THR A 158 23.41 16.35 12.41
N SER A 159 22.77 15.37 13.04
CA SER A 159 23.33 14.02 13.26
C SER A 159 23.53 13.24 11.96
N LEU A 160 22.73 13.52 10.93
CA LEU A 160 22.86 12.82 9.66
C LEU A 160 24.24 13.06 9.02
N PRO A 161 24.89 12.04 8.48
CA PRO A 161 26.02 12.19 7.57
C PRO A 161 25.69 13.00 6.32
N ASN A 162 26.70 13.33 5.51
CA ASN A 162 26.45 13.89 4.18
C ASN A 162 25.75 12.83 3.31
N GLY A 163 24.71 13.26 2.59
CA GLY A 163 23.93 12.34 1.78
C GLY A 163 22.58 12.90 1.35
N THR A 164 21.84 12.05 0.68
CA THR A 164 20.44 12.33 0.27
C THR A 164 19.51 11.44 1.05
N TYR A 165 18.52 12.04 1.69
CA TYR A 165 17.61 11.36 2.61
C TYR A 165 16.17 11.64 2.25
N ARG A 166 15.33 10.61 2.28
CA ARG A 166 13.87 10.75 2.31
C ARG A 166 13.44 10.97 3.75
N ILE A 167 12.76 12.08 4.01
CA ILE A 167 12.20 12.44 5.31
C ILE A 167 10.71 12.17 5.28
N TYR A 168 10.21 11.37 6.21
CA TYR A 168 8.82 10.93 6.26
C TYR A 168 8.37 10.64 7.69
N LEU A 169 7.06 10.47 7.88
CA LEU A 169 6.49 10.05 9.16
C LEU A 169 6.28 8.54 9.19
N ALA A 170 6.54 7.96 10.36
CA ALA A 170 6.25 6.56 10.63
C ALA A 170 5.67 6.37 12.02
N THR A 171 4.93 5.28 12.20
CA THR A 171 4.42 4.83 13.49
C THR A 171 5.06 3.52 13.90
N MET A 172 5.10 3.26 15.19
CA MET A 172 5.49 1.98 15.76
C MET A 172 4.57 1.68 16.94
N SER A 173 3.69 0.72 16.78
CA SER A 173 2.82 0.21 17.84
C SER A 173 3.64 -0.55 18.89
N GLU A 174 3.12 -0.69 20.11
CA GLU A 174 3.68 -1.57 21.14
C GLU A 174 3.75 -3.06 20.68
N ARG A 175 2.98 -3.42 19.66
CA ARG A 175 2.95 -4.77 19.05
C ARG A 175 3.99 -4.96 17.96
N GLU A 176 4.75 -3.90 17.61
CA GLU A 176 5.69 -3.86 16.48
C GLU A 176 7.13 -3.70 16.96
N THR A 177 8.05 -4.23 16.17
CA THR A 177 9.49 -4.06 16.37
C THR A 177 10.11 -3.11 15.34
N GLU A 178 9.33 -2.74 14.31
CA GLU A 178 9.79 -1.92 13.20
C GLU A 178 8.84 -0.74 12.95
N TRP A 179 9.41 0.35 12.47
CA TRP A 179 8.67 1.53 12.09
C TRP A 179 7.88 1.31 10.80
N GLN A 180 6.58 1.60 10.83
CA GLN A 180 5.70 1.52 9.66
C GLN A 180 5.50 2.91 9.05
N PRO A 181 5.89 3.14 7.79
CA PRO A 181 5.63 4.41 7.12
C PRO A 181 4.15 4.75 7.06
N ILE A 182 3.81 6.01 7.31
CA ILE A 182 2.44 6.50 7.16
C ILE A 182 2.10 6.58 5.68
N ARG A 183 1.02 5.92 5.27
CA ARG A 183 0.57 5.83 3.87
C ARG A 183 -0.09 7.12 3.40
N SER A 184 -0.12 7.35 2.11
CA SER A 184 -0.87 8.45 1.51
C SER A 184 -1.55 8.00 0.23
N LYS A 185 -2.54 8.79 -0.20
CA LYS A 185 -3.07 8.71 -1.55
C LYS A 185 -2.06 9.30 -2.55
N GLU A 186 -2.23 8.99 -3.81
CA GLU A 186 -1.30 9.37 -4.87
C GLU A 186 -1.09 10.90 -5.00
N ASP A 187 -2.10 11.68 -4.72
CA ASP A 187 -2.10 13.14 -4.81
C ASP A 187 -1.67 13.85 -3.50
N VAL A 188 -1.37 13.09 -2.45
CA VAL A 188 -1.01 13.61 -1.13
C VAL A 188 0.48 13.46 -0.88
N ASN A 189 1.22 14.58 -0.83
CA ASN A 189 2.64 14.55 -0.51
C ASN A 189 2.86 14.09 0.94
N ASN A 190 3.63 13.02 1.12
CA ASN A 190 3.94 12.43 2.42
C ASN A 190 5.43 12.35 2.74
N SER A 191 6.29 12.90 1.89
CA SER A 191 7.73 12.85 2.08
C SER A 191 8.46 14.02 1.46
N TYR A 192 9.68 14.25 1.94
CA TYR A 192 10.58 15.28 1.46
C TYR A 192 11.97 14.71 1.23
N ILE A 193 12.66 15.23 0.23
CA ILE A 193 14.07 14.92 0.00
C ILE A 193 14.94 15.99 0.62
N LEU A 194 15.77 15.58 1.58
CA LEU A 194 16.84 16.37 2.18
C LEU A 194 18.17 15.99 1.54
N VAL A 195 18.86 16.97 0.96
CA VAL A 195 20.26 16.79 0.50
C VAL A 195 21.17 17.55 1.45
N LYS A 196 22.04 16.84 2.19
CA LYS A 196 22.95 17.38 3.19
C LYS A 196 24.39 17.32 2.70
N ASN A 197 25.08 18.46 2.80
CA ASN A 197 26.51 18.57 2.51
C ASN A 197 27.17 19.50 3.54
N GLY A 198 27.87 18.92 4.50
CA GLY A 198 28.45 19.64 5.66
C GLY A 198 27.36 20.32 6.49
N SER A 199 27.49 21.62 6.69
CA SER A 199 26.52 22.46 7.37
C SER A 199 25.39 22.94 6.45
N SER A 200 25.52 22.73 5.14
CA SER A 200 24.52 23.12 4.15
C SER A 200 23.53 21.97 3.91
N ALA A 201 22.26 22.32 3.70
CA ALA A 201 21.26 21.36 3.26
C ALA A 201 20.17 22.05 2.45
N THR A 202 19.58 21.31 1.52
CA THR A 202 18.38 21.71 0.78
C THR A 202 17.26 20.73 1.08
N LEU A 203 16.03 21.20 1.06
CA LEU A 203 14.84 20.40 1.29
C LEU A 203 13.82 20.68 0.18
N ARG A 204 13.24 19.62 -0.39
CA ARG A 204 12.18 19.72 -1.40
C ARG A 204 11.14 18.65 -1.21
N ALA A 205 9.90 18.91 -1.58
CA ALA A 205 8.87 17.86 -1.64
C ALA A 205 9.29 16.76 -2.63
N GLU A 206 8.99 15.54 -2.31
CA GLU A 206 9.27 14.41 -3.21
C GLU A 206 8.21 14.31 -4.30
N ASN A 207 6.97 14.69 -3.99
CA ASN A 207 5.80 14.59 -4.87
C ASN A 207 5.59 13.18 -5.43
N ASN A 208 5.94 12.19 -4.64
CA ASN A 208 5.81 10.79 -4.99
C ASN A 208 5.33 10.02 -3.75
N SER A 209 4.03 9.84 -3.65
CA SER A 209 3.41 9.05 -2.59
C SER A 209 3.53 7.54 -2.81
N ASN A 210 3.89 7.12 -4.02
CA ASN A 210 3.90 5.71 -4.43
C ASN A 210 4.89 4.85 -3.63
N TRP A 211 5.92 5.44 -3.01
CA TRP A 211 6.85 4.68 -2.18
C TRP A 211 6.20 4.06 -0.92
N THR A 212 5.04 4.60 -0.46
CA THR A 212 4.26 4.02 0.65
C THR A 212 3.01 3.29 0.20
N THR A 213 2.57 3.50 -1.04
CA THR A 213 1.39 2.85 -1.62
C THR A 213 1.77 1.69 -2.52
N ALA A 214 2.94 1.77 -3.17
CA ALA A 214 3.44 0.69 -3.99
C ALA A 214 3.85 -0.49 -3.11
N ILE A 215 3.49 -1.68 -3.50
CA ILE A 215 4.16 -2.89 -3.07
C ILE A 215 5.51 -2.86 -3.79
N ASP A 216 6.52 -2.29 -3.13
CA ASP A 216 7.89 -2.39 -3.60
C ASP A 216 8.26 -3.87 -3.63
N ASN A 217 8.55 -4.37 -4.82
CA ASN A 217 8.87 -5.76 -5.09
C ASN A 217 7.71 -6.74 -4.80
N VAL A 218 6.69 -6.71 -5.66
CA VAL A 218 6.08 -7.99 -6.02
C VAL A 218 7.21 -8.80 -6.63
N PRO A 219 7.72 -9.85 -5.96
CA PRO A 219 8.66 -10.71 -6.64
C PRO A 219 7.93 -11.15 -7.89
N THR A 220 8.44 -10.80 -9.06
CA THR A 220 8.08 -11.51 -10.29
C THR A 220 8.59 -12.92 -10.09
N VAL A 221 7.82 -13.71 -9.36
CA VAL A 221 7.99 -15.15 -9.40
C VAL A 221 7.67 -15.46 -10.85
N GLU A 222 8.71 -15.77 -11.64
CA GLU A 222 8.50 -16.42 -12.92
C GLU A 222 7.65 -17.64 -12.60
N LYS A 223 6.34 -17.50 -12.75
CA LYS A 223 5.44 -18.65 -12.65
C LYS A 223 5.93 -19.63 -13.68
N PRO A 224 6.21 -20.89 -13.30
CA PRO A 224 6.43 -21.94 -14.30
C PRO A 224 5.29 -21.84 -15.30
N ALA A 225 5.59 -21.88 -16.59
CA ALA A 225 4.60 -21.73 -17.64
C ALA A 225 3.37 -22.60 -17.33
N ASP A 226 2.27 -21.95 -17.01
CA ASP A 226 1.02 -22.64 -16.66
C ASP A 226 0.28 -22.95 -17.95
N ASN A 227 0.47 -24.15 -18.47
CA ASN A 227 -0.16 -24.60 -19.70
C ASN A 227 -1.67 -24.85 -19.56
N ARG A 228 -2.27 -24.51 -18.42
CA ARG A 228 -3.71 -24.62 -18.23
C ARG A 228 -4.45 -23.66 -19.16
N ILE A 229 -5.48 -24.19 -19.79
CA ILE A 229 -6.31 -23.45 -20.74
C ILE A 229 -7.68 -23.24 -20.10
N TYR A 230 -8.15 -22.02 -20.21
CA TYR A 230 -9.46 -21.62 -19.72
C TYR A 230 -10.30 -21.01 -20.84
N SER A 231 -11.60 -21.22 -20.79
CA SER A 231 -12.55 -20.45 -21.57
C SER A 231 -12.60 -19.00 -21.07
N ILE A 232 -13.23 -18.11 -21.85
CA ILE A 232 -13.32 -16.68 -21.53
C ILE A 232 -14.13 -16.43 -20.24
N ASP A 233 -15.00 -17.36 -19.86
CA ASP A 233 -15.79 -17.38 -18.63
C ASP A 233 -15.06 -18.09 -17.45
N GLY A 234 -13.76 -18.35 -17.60
CA GLY A 234 -12.90 -18.89 -16.53
C GLY A 234 -12.98 -20.41 -16.32
N ARG A 235 -13.71 -21.16 -17.15
CA ARG A 235 -13.82 -22.62 -17.03
C ARG A 235 -12.53 -23.30 -17.52
N TYR A 236 -11.94 -24.16 -16.69
CA TYR A 236 -10.79 -24.97 -17.06
C TYR A 236 -11.14 -25.98 -18.16
N LEU A 237 -10.32 -26.05 -19.21
CA LEU A 237 -10.53 -26.85 -20.41
C LEU A 237 -9.43 -27.88 -20.66
N GLY A 238 -8.39 -27.92 -19.84
CA GLY A 238 -7.24 -28.83 -19.99
C GLY A 238 -5.94 -28.08 -20.29
N THR A 239 -4.95 -28.80 -20.77
CA THR A 239 -3.60 -28.26 -21.07
C THR A 239 -3.20 -28.40 -22.55
N ASP A 240 -4.04 -29.06 -23.36
CA ASP A 240 -3.74 -29.28 -24.78
C ASP A 240 -4.60 -28.40 -25.68
N PRO A 241 -3.99 -27.38 -26.33
CA PRO A 241 -4.72 -26.50 -27.24
C PRO A 241 -5.29 -27.22 -28.46
N SER A 242 -4.78 -28.42 -28.81
CA SER A 242 -5.22 -29.16 -30.01
C SER A 242 -6.68 -29.65 -29.89
N THR A 243 -7.15 -29.88 -28.67
CA THR A 243 -8.49 -30.40 -28.37
C THR A 243 -9.58 -29.34 -28.40
N LEU A 244 -9.21 -28.06 -28.48
CA LEU A 244 -10.16 -26.96 -28.44
C LEU A 244 -10.89 -26.77 -29.78
N LYS A 245 -12.13 -26.31 -29.73
CA LYS A 245 -12.88 -25.82 -30.89
C LYS A 245 -12.44 -24.40 -31.26
N LYS A 246 -12.87 -23.90 -32.43
CA LYS A 246 -12.66 -22.48 -32.76
C LYS A 246 -13.28 -21.59 -31.69
N GLY A 247 -12.50 -20.67 -31.13
CA GLY A 247 -12.95 -19.81 -30.05
C GLY A 247 -11.80 -18.98 -29.46
N ILE A 248 -12.12 -18.15 -28.47
CA ILE A 248 -11.17 -17.35 -27.70
C ILE A 248 -10.94 -18.04 -26.35
N TYR A 249 -9.67 -18.19 -25.98
CA TYR A 249 -9.23 -18.92 -24.80
C TYR A 249 -8.14 -18.15 -24.07
N ILE A 250 -7.89 -18.50 -22.82
CA ILE A 250 -6.84 -17.93 -21.96
C ILE A 250 -5.85 -19.04 -21.60
N MET A 251 -4.57 -18.80 -21.81
CA MET A 251 -3.46 -19.66 -21.40
C MET A 251 -2.29 -18.78 -20.97
N ASN A 252 -1.66 -19.03 -19.83
CA ASN A 252 -0.62 -18.19 -19.25
C ASN A 252 -1.02 -16.71 -19.12
N GLY A 253 -2.27 -16.44 -18.74
CA GLY A 253 -2.79 -15.07 -18.63
C GLY A 253 -3.00 -14.36 -19.97
N LYS A 254 -2.74 -15.01 -21.11
CA LYS A 254 -2.88 -14.42 -22.46
C LYS A 254 -4.06 -14.99 -23.20
N LYS A 255 -4.83 -14.09 -23.84
CA LYS A 255 -5.88 -14.51 -24.77
C LYS A 255 -5.24 -15.05 -26.06
N PHE A 256 -5.73 -16.17 -26.53
CA PHE A 256 -5.41 -16.68 -27.86
C PHE A 256 -6.65 -17.16 -28.57
N MET A 257 -6.60 -17.20 -29.88
CA MET A 257 -7.70 -17.66 -30.73
C MET A 257 -7.29 -18.95 -31.42
N LYS A 258 -8.18 -19.96 -31.40
CA LYS A 258 -8.03 -21.18 -32.18
C LYS A 258 -8.98 -21.19 -33.34
#